data_16e957c775629c53ab9ce940239857d1
#
_entry.id   16e957c775629c53ab9ce940239857d1
#
_cell.length_a   1.000
_cell.length_b   1.000
_cell.length_c   1.000
_cell.angle_alpha   90.00
_cell.angle_beta   90.00
_cell.angle_gamma   90.00
#
_symmetry.space_group_name_H-M   'P 1'
#
loop_
_entity.id
_entity.type
_entity.pdbx_description
1 polymer ?
#
loop_
_entity_poly.entity_id
_entity_poly.type
_entity_poly.pdbx_seq_one_letter_code
_entity_poly.pdbx_strand_id
1 'polypeptide(L)'
;MGGLFGSTTISTTDTRINSMRIQQSAYGLCQPLVYGKTRVAANMFWYGDFTATPHTTVQKSGGKGGGTKTSNTTFSYSASLMLGLCENQIKKIGLIWVDKEQYVPKQEGSIILDPIDQLKFELFDGNNNPPWGWLVSKHPEQAINYPYLGYVAVANYEMGNSASLSNHNFEVISTITLSDTIDDANPADVIEDFITHPRHGAAPNLNIADLEEFRTYCRAANLLISPAFTEQRPAYETINEIVEAVNCAVVPSPDGLKIRSFGDSAITGNGVTFTPDLTPVYHLTDDDFIGDDEPVRVRRSRDTDAYNHVQIEYINRYNQYNTETTEAKDQANIEMFGLRTEDPVECHYFCEPKIARHAAQLRLQRLLYVRNEYEFNLGWKYCRLEPMDILTLTESGLGLDKFPVRITRIEEDESGMLTVTAEELSIGSRSAIEYDSQASNGYQGGNEEPGNVNAPSIFEPPLDLTDGKNQVWVAVSGGANWGGCNVWVSLDNTTYEMIGTIYGSARYGQLVTTIDADDTTLQVELN
;
A
#
# COMPACT_ATOMS: atom_id res chain seq x y z
N MET A 1 -50.77 -48.90 -36.24
CA MET A 1 -50.66 -47.68 -35.46
C MET A 1 -49.22 -47.57 -35.00
N GLY A 2 -48.41 -46.77 -35.70
CA GLY A 2 -47.01 -46.50 -35.33
C GLY A 2 -46.98 -45.31 -34.44
N GLY A 3 -46.55 -45.52 -33.19
CA GLY A 3 -46.32 -44.41 -32.21
C GLY A 3 -45.04 -43.70 -32.57
N LEU A 4 -45.13 -42.43 -32.92
CA LEU A 4 -44.00 -41.52 -33.01
C LEU A 4 -43.49 -41.19 -31.57
N PHE A 5 -42.37 -41.75 -31.19
CA PHE A 5 -41.61 -41.27 -30.06
C PHE A 5 -40.63 -40.21 -30.57
N GLY A 6 -41.05 -38.96 -30.53
CA GLY A 6 -40.19 -37.82 -30.86
C GLY A 6 -39.30 -37.46 -29.65
N SER A 7 -37.98 -37.52 -29.79
CA SER A 7 -37.06 -36.88 -28.82
C SER A 7 -37.02 -35.39 -29.12
N THR A 8 -37.38 -34.55 -28.17
CA THR A 8 -37.26 -33.10 -28.29
C THR A 8 -35.83 -32.68 -27.89
N THR A 9 -35.12 -32.02 -28.78
CA THR A 9 -33.82 -31.43 -28.47
C THR A 9 -34.01 -29.93 -28.26
N ILE A 10 -33.70 -29.43 -27.07
CA ILE A 10 -33.65 -28.00 -26.76
C ILE A 10 -32.17 -27.62 -26.72
N SER A 11 -31.75 -26.70 -27.59
CA SER A 11 -30.38 -26.15 -27.57
C SER A 11 -30.43 -24.69 -27.20
N THR A 12 -29.69 -24.33 -26.15
CA THR A 12 -29.44 -22.95 -25.76
C THR A 12 -27.95 -22.65 -25.99
N THR A 13 -27.65 -21.54 -26.63
CA THR A 13 -26.28 -21.12 -26.89
C THR A 13 -26.16 -19.68 -26.42
N ASP A 14 -25.20 -19.39 -25.57
CA ASP A 14 -24.85 -18.01 -25.16
C ASP A 14 -24.32 -17.23 -26.38
N THR A 15 -24.51 -15.91 -26.35
CA THR A 15 -24.01 -15.06 -27.43
C THR A 15 -22.49 -15.04 -27.39
N ARG A 16 -21.85 -15.51 -28.46
CA ARG A 16 -20.40 -15.43 -28.62
C ARG A 16 -19.96 -13.97 -28.77
N ILE A 17 -19.03 -13.54 -27.96
CA ILE A 17 -18.37 -12.24 -28.07
C ILE A 17 -17.12 -12.42 -28.94
N ASN A 18 -16.95 -11.58 -29.96
CA ASN A 18 -15.88 -11.70 -30.95
C ASN A 18 -14.70 -10.77 -30.73
N SER A 19 -14.79 -9.88 -29.73
CA SER A 19 -13.71 -8.95 -29.36
C SER A 19 -13.70 -8.72 -27.85
N MET A 20 -12.51 -8.49 -27.29
CA MET A 20 -12.36 -8.17 -25.88
C MET A 20 -12.98 -6.81 -25.57
N ARG A 21 -13.68 -6.70 -24.43
CA ARG A 21 -14.16 -5.44 -23.88
C ARG A 21 -13.05 -4.86 -23.01
N ILE A 22 -12.50 -3.73 -23.43
CA ILE A 22 -11.40 -3.05 -22.74
C ILE A 22 -12.01 -2.03 -21.78
N GLN A 23 -11.72 -2.18 -20.49
CA GLN A 23 -12.14 -1.22 -19.46
C GLN A 23 -11.00 -0.30 -19.01
N GLN A 24 -9.73 -0.62 -19.29
CA GLN A 24 -8.55 0.01 -18.69
C GLN A 24 -7.43 0.34 -19.68
N SER A 25 -7.72 0.56 -20.94
CA SER A 25 -6.73 1.11 -21.87
C SER A 25 -7.13 2.53 -22.23
N ALA A 26 -6.52 3.52 -21.57
CA ALA A 26 -6.69 4.92 -21.96
C ALA A 26 -5.39 5.42 -22.56
N TYR A 27 -5.48 5.92 -23.79
CA TYR A 27 -4.36 6.62 -24.44
C TYR A 27 -4.06 7.92 -23.69
N GLY A 28 -2.78 8.14 -23.38
CA GLY A 28 -2.35 9.37 -22.69
C GLY A 28 -2.35 9.27 -21.16
N LEU A 29 -2.58 8.11 -20.56
CA LEU A 29 -2.32 7.90 -19.14
C LEU A 29 -0.81 7.93 -18.87
N CYS A 30 -0.41 8.69 -17.86
CA CYS A 30 0.96 8.66 -17.37
C CYS A 30 1.28 7.28 -16.81
N GLN A 31 2.45 6.73 -17.16
CA GLN A 31 2.97 5.57 -16.47
C GLN A 31 3.50 6.01 -15.10
N PRO A 32 3.21 5.29 -14.03
CA PRO A 32 3.68 5.66 -12.70
C PRO A 32 5.21 5.64 -12.59
N LEU A 33 5.75 6.55 -11.77
CA LEU A 33 7.08 6.37 -11.19
C LEU A 33 6.90 5.75 -9.81
N VAL A 34 7.53 4.60 -9.57
CA VAL A 34 7.35 3.79 -8.37
C VAL A 34 8.65 3.72 -7.59
N TYR A 35 8.63 4.08 -6.32
CA TYR A 35 9.76 3.97 -5.42
C TYR A 35 9.39 3.11 -4.21
N GLY A 36 10.37 2.38 -3.67
CA GLY A 36 10.12 1.46 -2.59
C GLY A 36 9.18 0.33 -3.01
N LYS A 37 8.20 0.01 -2.18
CA LYS A 37 7.24 -1.08 -2.33
C LYS A 37 5.81 -0.57 -2.25
N THR A 38 5.10 -0.56 -3.37
CA THR A 38 3.73 -0.04 -3.43
C THR A 38 2.87 -0.80 -4.43
N ARG A 39 1.55 -0.62 -4.34
CA ARG A 39 0.56 -1.22 -5.23
C ARG A 39 0.22 -0.26 -6.36
N VAL A 40 0.30 -0.75 -7.60
CA VAL A 40 -0.08 -0.01 -8.81
C VAL A 40 -1.11 -0.77 -9.63
N ALA A 41 -2.02 -0.04 -10.26
CA ALA A 41 -2.94 -0.60 -11.24
C ALA A 41 -2.21 -0.77 -12.59
N ALA A 42 -2.41 -1.92 -13.21
CA ALA A 42 -1.82 -2.18 -14.52
C ALA A 42 -2.57 -1.42 -15.63
N ASN A 43 -1.82 -0.88 -16.58
CA ASN A 43 -2.35 -0.26 -17.79
C ASN A 43 -2.10 -1.17 -19.00
N MET A 44 -3.16 -1.71 -19.62
CA MET A 44 -3.02 -2.55 -20.79
C MET A 44 -2.68 -1.71 -22.02
N PHE A 45 -1.52 -1.93 -22.62
CA PHE A 45 -1.08 -1.21 -23.82
C PHE A 45 -1.02 -2.07 -25.08
N TRP A 46 -1.12 -3.40 -24.97
CA TRP A 46 -1.24 -4.32 -26.09
C TRP A 46 -2.08 -5.56 -25.72
N TYR A 47 -2.90 -6.03 -26.65
CA TYR A 47 -3.53 -7.35 -26.60
C TYR A 47 -3.67 -7.96 -27.99
N GLY A 48 -3.68 -9.29 -28.06
CA GLY A 48 -3.87 -10.05 -29.30
C GLY A 48 -4.42 -11.44 -29.06
N ASP A 49 -4.64 -12.20 -30.13
CA ASP A 49 -5.10 -13.60 -30.14
C ASP A 49 -6.34 -13.87 -29.29
N PHE A 50 -7.29 -12.92 -29.29
CA PHE A 50 -8.55 -13.11 -28.58
C PHE A 50 -9.31 -14.32 -29.12
N THR A 51 -9.54 -15.32 -28.26
CA THR A 51 -10.15 -16.59 -28.61
C THR A 51 -11.36 -16.86 -27.71
N ALA A 52 -12.45 -17.35 -28.33
CA ALA A 52 -13.64 -17.82 -27.64
C ALA A 52 -13.73 -19.33 -27.79
N THR A 53 -13.59 -20.07 -26.70
CA THR A 53 -13.68 -21.55 -26.67
C THR A 53 -15.06 -21.99 -26.22
N PRO A 54 -15.81 -22.75 -27.04
CA PRO A 54 -17.13 -23.22 -26.67
C PRO A 54 -17.07 -24.43 -25.72
N HIS A 55 -17.91 -24.44 -24.69
CA HIS A 55 -18.12 -25.54 -23.76
C HIS A 55 -19.59 -26.01 -23.86
N THR A 56 -19.81 -27.19 -24.39
CA THR A 56 -21.18 -27.72 -24.57
C THR A 56 -21.47 -28.80 -23.54
N THR A 57 -22.43 -28.52 -22.66
CA THR A 57 -22.94 -29.47 -21.68
C THR A 57 -24.25 -30.05 -22.17
N VAL A 58 -24.38 -31.38 -22.20
CA VAL A 58 -25.56 -32.09 -22.65
C VAL A 58 -26.20 -32.82 -21.48
N GLN A 59 -27.39 -32.40 -21.10
CA GLN A 59 -28.22 -33.09 -20.12
C GLN A 59 -29.31 -33.88 -20.81
N LYS A 60 -29.47 -35.16 -20.43
CA LYS A 60 -30.58 -36.01 -20.89
C LYS A 60 -31.52 -36.22 -19.71
N SER A 61 -32.74 -35.75 -19.83
CA SER A 61 -33.80 -36.00 -18.84
C SER A 61 -34.87 -36.85 -19.49
N GLY A 62 -35.16 -38.03 -18.92
CA GLY A 62 -36.28 -38.83 -19.36
C GLY A 62 -36.13 -40.31 -19.08
N GLY A 63 -37.23 -40.93 -18.60
CA GLY A 63 -37.39 -42.36 -18.40
C GLY A 63 -37.83 -43.10 -19.67
N LYS A 64 -38.10 -44.39 -19.53
CA LYS A 64 -38.36 -45.42 -20.54
C LYS A 64 -39.53 -45.08 -21.50
N GLY A 65 -39.38 -44.12 -22.41
CA GLY A 65 -40.44 -43.79 -23.36
C GLY A 65 -40.39 -42.44 -24.08
N GLY A 66 -39.40 -41.59 -23.81
CA GLY A 66 -39.23 -40.30 -24.49
C GLY A 66 -38.40 -39.36 -23.63
N GLY A 67 -37.21 -39.02 -24.09
CA GLY A 67 -36.29 -38.17 -23.34
C GLY A 67 -36.12 -36.80 -24.00
N THR A 68 -36.08 -35.74 -23.20
CA THR A 68 -35.66 -34.42 -23.65
C THR A 68 -34.14 -34.31 -23.52
N LYS A 69 -33.45 -33.96 -24.59
CA LYS A 69 -32.03 -33.67 -24.61
C LYS A 69 -31.86 -32.15 -24.60
N THR A 70 -31.34 -31.63 -23.52
CA THR A 70 -31.01 -30.21 -23.42
C THR A 70 -29.50 -30.02 -23.63
N SER A 71 -29.14 -29.21 -24.61
CA SER A 71 -27.74 -28.83 -24.88
C SER A 71 -27.57 -27.36 -24.54
N ASN A 72 -26.65 -27.07 -23.65
CA ASN A 72 -26.28 -25.70 -23.30
C ASN A 72 -24.82 -25.45 -23.71
N THR A 73 -24.57 -24.40 -24.50
CA THR A 73 -23.23 -24.01 -24.92
C THR A 73 -22.87 -22.66 -24.30
N THR A 74 -21.83 -22.64 -23.45
CA THR A 74 -21.19 -21.46 -22.87
C THR A 74 -19.84 -21.23 -23.51
N PHE A 75 -19.25 -20.06 -23.32
CA PHE A 75 -17.93 -19.74 -23.85
C PHE A 75 -16.98 -19.35 -22.73
N SER A 76 -15.72 -19.80 -22.79
CA SER A 76 -14.60 -19.20 -22.11
C SER A 76 -13.75 -18.40 -23.09
N TYR A 77 -13.07 -17.38 -22.56
CA TYR A 77 -12.31 -16.43 -23.37
C TYR A 77 -10.86 -16.40 -22.94
N SER A 78 -9.96 -16.22 -23.88
CA SER A 78 -8.53 -16.01 -23.63
C SER A 78 -7.97 -14.96 -24.58
N ALA A 79 -6.90 -14.27 -24.15
CA ALA A 79 -6.16 -13.32 -24.97
C ALA A 79 -4.70 -13.27 -24.52
N SER A 80 -3.80 -12.85 -25.41
CA SER A 80 -2.41 -12.51 -25.07
C SER A 80 -2.35 -11.03 -24.73
N LEU A 81 -1.62 -10.66 -23.65
CA LEU A 81 -1.69 -9.34 -23.04
C LEU A 81 -0.28 -8.80 -22.73
N MET A 82 -0.12 -7.46 -22.79
CA MET A 82 0.98 -6.72 -22.19
C MET A 82 0.41 -5.62 -21.29
N LEU A 83 0.84 -5.63 -20.03
CA LEU A 83 0.34 -4.74 -18.98
C LEU A 83 1.49 -3.89 -18.44
N GLY A 84 1.47 -2.57 -18.67
CA GLY A 84 2.43 -1.60 -18.16
C GLY A 84 2.23 -1.34 -16.67
N LEU A 85 3.31 -1.24 -15.93
CA LEU A 85 3.33 -1.07 -14.48
C LEU A 85 3.97 0.24 -14.06
N CYS A 86 5.19 0.53 -14.52
CA CYS A 86 5.90 1.77 -14.16
C CYS A 86 6.97 2.15 -15.19
N GLU A 87 7.39 3.41 -15.12
CA GLU A 87 8.41 3.99 -16.01
C GLU A 87 9.84 3.66 -15.56
N ASN A 88 10.05 3.44 -14.26
CA ASN A 88 11.35 3.12 -13.69
C ASN A 88 11.56 1.61 -13.52
N GLN A 89 12.78 1.21 -13.17
CA GLN A 89 13.19 -0.18 -13.09
C GLN A 89 12.55 -0.89 -11.90
N ILE A 90 12.04 -2.11 -12.16
CA ILE A 90 11.44 -3.02 -11.19
C ILE A 90 12.50 -3.99 -10.67
N LYS A 91 12.64 -4.12 -9.33
CA LYS A 91 13.47 -5.16 -8.70
C LYS A 91 12.74 -6.51 -8.69
N LYS A 92 11.45 -6.52 -8.31
CA LYS A 92 10.59 -7.70 -8.29
C LYS A 92 9.10 -7.32 -8.18
N ILE A 93 8.24 -8.28 -8.48
CA ILE A 93 6.80 -8.19 -8.18
C ILE A 93 6.53 -8.99 -6.90
N GLY A 94 5.78 -8.39 -5.98
CA GLY A 94 5.29 -9.03 -4.76
C GLY A 94 3.92 -9.68 -4.98
N LEU A 95 2.90 -9.11 -4.35
CA LEU A 95 1.52 -9.59 -4.46
C LEU A 95 0.87 -9.14 -5.77
N ILE A 96 -0.11 -9.94 -6.25
CA ILE A 96 -0.93 -9.58 -7.42
C ILE A 96 -2.40 -9.70 -7.03
N TRP A 97 -3.21 -8.72 -7.40
CA TRP A 97 -4.66 -8.75 -7.23
C TRP A 97 -5.32 -8.80 -8.60
N VAL A 98 -6.24 -9.75 -8.76
CA VAL A 98 -7.10 -9.86 -9.93
C VAL A 98 -8.53 -9.64 -9.45
N ASP A 99 -9.09 -8.46 -9.70
CA ASP A 99 -10.32 -7.95 -9.08
C ASP A 99 -10.22 -7.98 -7.54
N LYS A 100 -10.89 -8.91 -6.88
CA LYS A 100 -10.90 -9.09 -5.42
C LYS A 100 -10.01 -10.25 -4.95
N GLU A 101 -9.51 -11.05 -5.87
CA GLU A 101 -8.66 -12.20 -5.56
C GLU A 101 -7.21 -11.75 -5.40
N GLN A 102 -6.58 -12.16 -4.30
CA GLN A 102 -5.18 -11.85 -3.99
C GLN A 102 -4.32 -13.08 -4.20
N TYR A 103 -3.32 -12.97 -5.05
CA TYR A 103 -2.30 -13.98 -5.27
C TYR A 103 -1.11 -13.70 -4.37
N VAL A 104 -0.78 -14.68 -3.54
CA VAL A 104 0.35 -14.68 -2.60
C VAL A 104 1.34 -15.77 -2.99
N PRO A 105 2.62 -15.72 -2.54
CA PRO A 105 3.53 -16.84 -2.71
C PRO A 105 2.93 -18.14 -2.16
N LYS A 106 2.85 -19.18 -3.01
CA LYS A 106 2.22 -20.47 -2.68
C LYS A 106 3.26 -21.58 -2.68
N GLN A 107 3.28 -22.39 -1.62
CA GLN A 107 4.13 -23.57 -1.59
C GLN A 107 3.49 -24.70 -2.39
N GLU A 108 4.21 -25.18 -3.40
CA GLU A 108 3.81 -26.32 -4.22
C GLU A 108 4.91 -27.40 -4.17
N GLY A 109 4.71 -28.40 -3.30
CA GLY A 109 5.74 -29.38 -2.97
C GLY A 109 6.96 -28.75 -2.28
N SER A 110 8.13 -28.80 -2.92
CA SER A 110 9.38 -28.20 -2.43
C SER A 110 9.69 -26.82 -3.04
N ILE A 111 8.82 -26.30 -3.91
CA ILE A 111 9.02 -25.04 -4.62
C ILE A 111 8.03 -24.01 -4.09
N ILE A 112 8.47 -22.76 -3.94
CA ILE A 112 7.58 -21.61 -3.71
C ILE A 112 7.33 -20.97 -5.06
N LEU A 113 6.07 -20.94 -5.49
CA LEU A 113 5.63 -20.24 -6.69
C LEU A 113 5.26 -18.81 -6.31
N ASP A 114 5.94 -17.86 -6.90
CA ASP A 114 5.58 -16.45 -6.77
C ASP A 114 4.28 -16.14 -7.53
N PRO A 115 3.52 -15.08 -7.16
CA PRO A 115 2.27 -14.72 -7.83
C PRO A 115 2.40 -14.53 -9.34
N ILE A 116 3.53 -14.02 -9.79
CA ILE A 116 3.83 -13.82 -11.21
C ILE A 116 3.88 -15.16 -11.98
N ASP A 117 4.48 -16.19 -11.37
CA ASP A 117 4.57 -17.54 -11.95
C ASP A 117 3.23 -18.27 -11.91
N GLN A 118 2.44 -18.08 -10.85
CA GLN A 118 1.09 -18.65 -10.73
C GLN A 118 0.18 -18.19 -11.87
N LEU A 119 0.29 -16.92 -12.27
CA LEU A 119 -0.47 -16.30 -13.35
C LEU A 119 0.25 -16.40 -14.71
N LYS A 120 1.43 -17.02 -14.76
CA LYS A 120 2.26 -17.20 -15.96
C LYS A 120 2.66 -15.90 -16.65
N PHE A 121 2.80 -14.82 -15.89
CA PHE A 121 3.33 -13.57 -16.42
C PHE A 121 4.84 -13.64 -16.58
N GLU A 122 5.34 -13.08 -17.65
CA GLU A 122 6.77 -12.81 -17.89
C GLU A 122 7.04 -11.35 -17.52
N LEU A 123 8.00 -11.11 -16.61
CA LEU A 123 8.39 -9.78 -16.17
C LEU A 123 9.45 -9.17 -17.08
N PHE A 124 9.21 -7.94 -17.50
CA PHE A 124 10.15 -7.04 -18.17
C PHE A 124 10.43 -5.87 -17.21
N ASP A 125 11.60 -5.89 -16.63
CA ASP A 125 11.94 -5.06 -15.47
C ASP A 125 12.22 -3.57 -15.76
N GLY A 126 12.28 -3.18 -17.05
CA GLY A 126 12.60 -1.81 -17.45
C GLY A 126 14.10 -1.53 -17.57
N ASN A 127 14.95 -2.57 -17.49
CA ASN A 127 16.39 -2.44 -17.67
C ASN A 127 16.83 -2.85 -19.07
N ASN A 128 16.59 -1.97 -20.04
CA ASN A 128 16.89 -2.24 -21.44
C ASN A 128 16.29 -3.55 -21.97
N ASN A 129 14.99 -3.75 -21.68
CA ASN A 129 14.26 -4.96 -22.06
C ASN A 129 14.38 -5.25 -23.56
N PRO A 130 14.56 -6.52 -23.96
CA PRO A 130 14.36 -6.95 -25.34
C PRO A 130 12.84 -6.92 -25.68
N PRO A 131 12.48 -6.93 -26.97
CA PRO A 131 11.09 -7.17 -27.37
C PRO A 131 10.61 -8.53 -26.83
N TRP A 132 9.32 -8.63 -26.46
CA TRP A 132 8.76 -9.90 -26.00
C TRP A 132 8.93 -11.02 -27.03
N GLY A 133 9.69 -12.06 -26.69
CA GLY A 133 10.09 -13.12 -27.61
C GLY A 133 8.92 -13.88 -28.24
N TRP A 134 7.83 -14.08 -27.47
CA TRP A 134 6.61 -14.66 -27.99
C TRP A 134 5.98 -13.76 -29.08
N LEU A 135 5.89 -12.44 -28.82
CA LEU A 135 5.33 -11.48 -29.79
C LEU A 135 6.17 -11.41 -31.07
N VAL A 136 7.50 -11.42 -30.95
CA VAL A 136 8.43 -11.46 -32.09
C VAL A 136 8.17 -12.70 -32.97
N SER A 137 7.87 -13.84 -32.36
CA SER A 137 7.65 -15.10 -33.08
C SER A 137 6.29 -15.22 -33.73
N LYS A 138 5.24 -14.61 -33.15
CA LYS A 138 3.85 -14.74 -33.57
C LYS A 138 3.35 -13.54 -34.39
N HIS A 139 3.77 -12.35 -34.02
CA HIS A 139 3.34 -11.07 -34.59
C HIS A 139 4.55 -10.14 -34.79
N PRO A 140 5.51 -10.51 -35.64
CA PRO A 140 6.74 -9.74 -35.82
C PRO A 140 6.51 -8.29 -36.26
N GLU A 141 5.41 -8.03 -36.96
CA GLU A 141 5.01 -6.69 -37.39
C GLU A 141 4.49 -5.79 -36.25
N GLN A 142 4.15 -6.37 -35.09
CA GLN A 142 3.67 -5.66 -33.90
C GLN A 142 4.69 -5.68 -32.76
N ALA A 143 5.81 -6.36 -32.94
CA ALA A 143 6.83 -6.54 -31.92
C ALA A 143 7.66 -5.27 -31.73
N ILE A 144 7.10 -4.30 -31.01
CA ILE A 144 7.76 -3.06 -30.61
C ILE A 144 8.57 -3.31 -29.34
N ASN A 145 9.73 -2.66 -29.26
CA ASN A 145 10.57 -2.71 -28.07
C ASN A 145 10.19 -1.61 -27.08
N TYR A 146 10.04 -1.97 -25.81
CA TYR A 146 9.82 -1.06 -24.69
C TYR A 146 10.96 -1.18 -23.66
N PRO A 147 12.16 -0.71 -23.99
CA PRO A 147 13.38 -1.06 -23.25
C PRO A 147 13.39 -0.58 -21.81
N TYR A 148 12.69 0.50 -21.52
CA TYR A 148 12.71 1.16 -20.20
C TYR A 148 11.38 1.17 -19.48
N LEU A 149 10.37 0.51 -20.01
CA LEU A 149 9.08 0.36 -19.35
C LEU A 149 9.08 -0.92 -18.51
N GLY A 150 8.74 -0.80 -17.22
CA GLY A 150 8.43 -1.95 -16.40
C GLY A 150 7.04 -2.48 -16.76
N TYR A 151 6.96 -3.72 -17.28
CA TYR A 151 5.70 -4.33 -17.69
C TYR A 151 5.70 -5.84 -17.51
N VAL A 152 4.53 -6.44 -17.56
CA VAL A 152 4.37 -7.90 -17.63
C VAL A 152 3.67 -8.31 -18.91
N ALA A 153 4.00 -9.49 -19.43
CA ALA A 153 3.39 -10.06 -20.61
C ALA A 153 2.92 -11.50 -20.34
N VAL A 154 1.85 -11.92 -20.99
CA VAL A 154 1.33 -13.28 -20.91
C VAL A 154 0.66 -13.69 -22.20
N ALA A 155 0.96 -14.91 -22.66
CA ALA A 155 0.32 -15.49 -23.83
C ALA A 155 -0.88 -16.33 -23.42
N ASN A 156 -1.99 -16.18 -24.16
CA ASN A 156 -3.22 -16.95 -23.96
C ASN A 156 -3.76 -16.92 -22.50
N TYR A 157 -3.76 -15.74 -21.90
CA TYR A 157 -4.31 -15.53 -20.56
C TYR A 157 -5.80 -15.87 -20.52
N GLU A 158 -6.20 -16.74 -19.59
CA GLU A 158 -7.58 -17.17 -19.45
C GLU A 158 -8.41 -16.14 -18.66
N MET A 159 -9.44 -15.59 -19.30
CA MET A 159 -10.35 -14.61 -18.70
C MET A 159 -11.65 -15.25 -18.16
N GLY A 160 -11.75 -16.58 -18.20
CA GLY A 160 -12.96 -17.31 -17.80
C GLY A 160 -14.15 -17.06 -18.74
N ASN A 161 -15.33 -16.90 -18.18
CA ASN A 161 -16.58 -16.73 -18.94
C ASN A 161 -16.85 -15.27 -19.36
N SER A 162 -15.99 -14.33 -18.98
CA SER A 162 -16.10 -12.91 -19.33
C SER A 162 -15.16 -12.57 -20.48
N ALA A 163 -15.63 -11.80 -21.46
CA ALA A 163 -14.80 -11.22 -22.50
C ALA A 163 -14.14 -9.89 -22.08
N SER A 164 -14.22 -9.52 -20.80
CA SER A 164 -13.58 -8.36 -20.22
C SER A 164 -12.41 -8.79 -19.37
N LEU A 165 -11.27 -8.09 -19.47
CA LEU A 165 -10.13 -8.30 -18.59
C LEU A 165 -10.50 -7.81 -17.19
N SER A 166 -10.24 -8.63 -16.18
CA SER A 166 -10.33 -8.25 -14.77
C SER A 166 -9.33 -7.15 -14.42
N ASN A 167 -9.62 -6.39 -13.35
CA ASN A 167 -8.71 -5.36 -12.86
C ASN A 167 -7.48 -6.01 -12.24
N HIS A 168 -6.31 -5.78 -12.84
CA HIS A 168 -5.03 -6.27 -12.33
C HIS A 168 -4.31 -5.15 -11.58
N ASN A 169 -3.90 -5.44 -10.36
CA ASN A 169 -3.02 -4.58 -9.57
C ASN A 169 -1.80 -5.40 -9.14
N PHE A 170 -0.66 -4.75 -9.12
CA PHE A 170 0.61 -5.38 -8.81
C PHE A 170 1.30 -4.65 -7.66
N GLU A 171 1.81 -5.40 -6.69
CA GLU A 171 2.76 -4.88 -5.72
C GLU A 171 4.12 -4.82 -6.38
N VAL A 172 4.52 -3.63 -6.77
CA VAL A 172 5.80 -3.37 -7.44
C VAL A 172 6.84 -2.97 -6.40
N ILE A 173 8.00 -3.61 -6.45
CA ILE A 173 9.16 -3.24 -5.66
C ILE A 173 10.21 -2.70 -6.63
N SER A 174 10.56 -1.41 -6.47
CA SER A 174 11.53 -0.74 -7.34
C SER A 174 12.96 -1.12 -6.96
N THR A 175 13.93 -0.73 -7.79
CA THR A 175 15.35 -0.88 -7.47
C THR A 175 15.83 0.11 -6.41
N ILE A 176 15.11 1.23 -6.22
CA ILE A 176 15.41 2.22 -5.18
C ILE A 176 14.68 1.81 -3.90
N THR A 177 15.41 1.10 -3.04
CA THR A 177 15.00 0.62 -1.71
C THR A 177 16.11 0.89 -0.71
N LEU A 178 15.81 0.94 0.59
CA LEU A 178 16.84 1.18 1.60
C LEU A 178 17.89 0.06 1.64
N SER A 179 17.47 -1.19 1.46
CA SER A 179 18.35 -2.37 1.46
C SER A 179 17.65 -3.57 0.81
N ASP A 180 18.34 -4.72 0.75
CA ASP A 180 17.72 -5.96 0.24
C ASP A 180 16.64 -6.54 1.18
N THR A 181 16.61 -6.11 2.44
CA THR A 181 15.64 -6.57 3.45
C THR A 181 14.57 -5.55 3.78
N ILE A 182 14.77 -4.27 3.42
CA ILE A 182 13.84 -3.17 3.65
C ILE A 182 13.46 -2.60 2.29
N ASP A 183 12.25 -2.92 1.84
CA ASP A 183 11.75 -2.56 0.52
C ASP A 183 11.30 -1.08 0.43
N ASP A 184 11.15 -0.35 1.55
CA ASP A 184 10.86 1.09 1.54
C ASP A 184 12.10 1.89 1.15
N ALA A 185 11.90 3.02 0.48
CA ALA A 185 12.98 3.86 -0.03
C ALA A 185 13.33 5.00 0.95
N ASN A 186 14.59 5.45 0.90
CA ASN A 186 15.00 6.66 1.58
C ASN A 186 14.48 7.89 0.80
N PRO A 187 13.82 8.86 1.44
CA PRO A 187 13.35 10.08 0.77
C PRO A 187 14.43 10.83 -0.01
N ALA A 188 15.69 10.82 0.47
CA ALA A 188 16.80 11.46 -0.23
C ALA A 188 17.07 10.80 -1.60
N ASP A 189 17.07 9.46 -1.66
CA ASP A 189 17.32 8.72 -2.89
C ASP A 189 16.16 8.88 -3.88
N VAL A 190 14.92 8.95 -3.36
CA VAL A 190 13.72 9.22 -4.16
C VAL A 190 13.76 10.63 -4.78
N ILE A 191 14.08 11.65 -3.99
CA ILE A 191 14.16 13.04 -4.45
C ILE A 191 15.31 13.21 -5.46
N GLU A 192 16.47 12.62 -5.19
CA GLU A 192 17.61 12.66 -6.09
C GLU A 192 17.26 12.08 -7.47
N ASP A 193 16.70 10.87 -7.51
CA ASP A 193 16.28 10.23 -8.76
C ASP A 193 15.15 11.01 -9.45
N PHE A 194 14.12 11.43 -8.71
CA PHE A 194 12.97 12.18 -9.21
C PHE A 194 13.38 13.52 -9.86
N ILE A 195 14.47 14.15 -9.41
CA ILE A 195 14.96 15.40 -9.99
C ILE A 195 15.97 15.13 -11.11
N THR A 196 16.97 14.29 -10.88
CA THR A 196 18.20 14.25 -11.71
C THR A 196 18.23 13.12 -12.71
N HIS A 197 17.29 12.17 -12.65
CA HIS A 197 17.33 11.04 -13.59
C HIS A 197 17.29 11.51 -15.06
N PRO A 198 18.19 11.03 -15.94
CA PRO A 198 18.34 11.57 -17.30
C PRO A 198 17.09 11.45 -18.18
N ARG A 199 16.21 10.50 -17.91
CA ARG A 199 15.05 10.20 -18.75
C ARG A 199 13.74 10.72 -18.17
N HIS A 200 13.48 10.46 -16.90
CA HIS A 200 12.22 10.85 -16.24
C HIS A 200 12.40 11.94 -15.18
N GLY A 201 13.61 12.39 -14.92
CA GLY A 201 13.87 13.42 -13.92
C GLY A 201 13.26 14.77 -14.31
N ALA A 202 12.74 15.48 -13.32
CA ALA A 202 12.07 16.77 -13.50
C ALA A 202 13.04 17.88 -13.97
N ALA A 203 14.29 17.83 -13.53
CA ALA A 203 15.34 18.79 -13.85
C ALA A 203 16.74 18.12 -13.87
N PRO A 204 17.08 17.30 -14.90
CA PRO A 204 18.30 16.50 -14.94
C PRO A 204 19.62 17.29 -14.79
N ASN A 205 19.58 18.60 -15.05
CA ASN A 205 20.76 19.47 -14.96
C ASN A 205 20.77 20.34 -13.68
N LEU A 206 19.79 20.15 -12.78
CA LEU A 206 19.77 20.86 -11.51
C LEU A 206 20.95 20.40 -10.63
N ASN A 207 21.70 21.37 -10.10
CA ASN A 207 22.67 21.03 -9.07
C ASN A 207 21.93 20.78 -7.75
N ILE A 208 22.07 19.56 -7.21
CA ILE A 208 21.60 19.20 -5.89
C ILE A 208 22.82 19.23 -4.98
N ALA A 209 22.72 19.98 -3.87
CA ALA A 209 23.73 19.95 -2.84
C ALA A 209 23.77 18.56 -2.19
N ASP A 210 24.80 18.30 -1.39
CA ASP A 210 24.94 17.04 -0.68
C ASP A 210 23.69 16.73 0.19
N LEU A 211 23.01 15.64 -0.11
CA LEU A 211 21.83 15.15 0.64
C LEU A 211 22.20 14.15 1.75
N GLU A 212 23.49 13.97 2.08
CA GLU A 212 23.93 12.90 2.99
C GLU A 212 23.41 13.11 4.43
N GLU A 213 23.32 14.34 4.89
CA GLU A 213 22.72 14.66 6.19
C GLU A 213 21.24 14.26 6.23
N PHE A 214 20.49 14.65 5.20
CA PHE A 214 19.07 14.30 5.05
C PHE A 214 18.86 12.78 4.92
N ARG A 215 19.70 12.11 4.11
CA ARG A 215 19.71 10.65 3.94
C ARG A 215 19.96 9.94 5.27
N THR A 216 20.95 10.39 6.03
CA THR A 216 21.31 9.84 7.35
C THR A 216 20.19 10.06 8.36
N TYR A 217 19.59 11.26 8.39
CA TYR A 217 18.45 11.55 9.26
C TYR A 217 17.26 10.64 9.00
N CYS A 218 16.78 10.59 7.75
CA CYS A 218 15.63 9.75 7.39
C CYS A 218 15.87 8.27 7.69
N ARG A 219 17.09 7.77 7.44
CA ARG A 219 17.47 6.39 7.75
C ARG A 219 17.51 6.14 9.25
N ALA A 220 18.14 7.02 10.04
CA ALA A 220 18.23 6.89 11.50
C ALA A 220 16.85 7.00 12.17
N ALA A 221 15.99 7.91 11.69
CA ALA A 221 14.64 8.13 12.21
C ALA A 221 13.61 7.13 11.65
N ASN A 222 14.01 6.21 10.76
CA ASN A 222 13.13 5.27 10.08
C ASN A 222 11.95 5.96 9.35
N LEU A 223 12.17 7.15 8.78
CA LEU A 223 11.21 7.91 8.00
C LEU A 223 11.36 7.54 6.52
N LEU A 224 10.94 6.33 6.19
CA LEU A 224 11.05 5.76 4.84
C LEU A 224 9.72 5.91 4.09
N ILE A 225 9.79 5.95 2.76
CA ILE A 225 8.62 6.18 1.91
C ILE A 225 8.53 5.16 0.78
N SER A 226 7.32 4.97 0.26
CA SER A 226 7.06 4.09 -0.90
C SER A 226 6.02 4.73 -1.85
N PRO A 227 6.33 5.88 -2.45
CA PRO A 227 5.40 6.58 -3.33
C PRO A 227 5.22 5.92 -4.69
N ALA A 228 4.02 6.12 -5.26
CA ALA A 228 3.75 5.96 -6.69
C ALA A 228 3.25 7.30 -7.24
N PHE A 229 4.04 7.94 -8.11
CA PHE A 229 3.63 9.18 -8.77
C PHE A 229 2.87 8.84 -10.05
N THR A 230 1.56 8.97 -10.01
CA THR A 230 0.64 8.59 -11.09
C THR A 230 0.14 9.78 -11.91
N GLU A 231 0.40 11.00 -11.45
CA GLU A 231 -0.10 12.25 -12.04
C GLU A 231 1.04 13.22 -12.33
N GLN A 232 0.85 14.04 -13.35
CA GLN A 232 1.76 15.14 -13.65
C GLN A 232 1.46 16.33 -12.73
N ARG A 233 2.40 16.65 -11.84
CA ARG A 233 2.33 17.77 -10.88
C ARG A 233 3.61 18.60 -10.94
N PRO A 234 3.60 19.88 -10.49
CA PRO A 234 4.82 20.64 -10.30
C PRO A 234 5.77 19.92 -9.35
N ALA A 235 7.02 19.69 -9.79
CA ALA A 235 7.98 18.90 -9.02
C ALA A 235 8.25 19.48 -7.62
N TYR A 236 8.28 20.82 -7.49
CA TYR A 236 8.52 21.48 -6.21
C TYR A 236 7.43 21.19 -5.16
N GLU A 237 6.17 21.04 -5.58
CA GLU A 237 5.06 20.69 -4.68
C GLU A 237 5.27 19.28 -4.12
N THR A 238 5.56 18.31 -5.00
CA THR A 238 5.83 16.93 -4.60
C THR A 238 7.03 16.85 -3.65
N ILE A 239 8.11 17.58 -3.94
CA ILE A 239 9.31 17.60 -3.10
C ILE A 239 8.99 18.19 -1.72
N ASN A 240 8.30 19.34 -1.68
CA ASN A 240 7.93 19.98 -0.42
C ASN A 240 7.03 19.07 0.44
N GLU A 241 6.02 18.43 -0.14
CA GLU A 241 5.15 17.49 0.57
C GLU A 241 5.93 16.32 1.18
N ILE A 242 6.87 15.72 0.42
CA ILE A 242 7.72 14.63 0.94
C ILE A 242 8.59 15.13 2.08
N VAL A 243 9.24 16.28 1.89
CA VAL A 243 10.20 16.84 2.86
C VAL A 243 9.49 17.25 4.16
N GLU A 244 8.31 17.87 4.07
CA GLU A 244 7.49 18.20 5.23
C GLU A 244 6.97 16.95 5.95
N ALA A 245 6.55 15.91 5.20
CA ALA A 245 6.07 14.66 5.78
C ALA A 245 7.14 13.96 6.64
N VAL A 246 8.41 14.12 6.31
CA VAL A 246 9.54 13.55 7.05
C VAL A 246 10.21 14.55 8.01
N ASN A 247 9.51 15.62 8.43
CA ASN A 247 9.98 16.61 9.40
C ASN A 247 11.28 17.32 8.95
N CYS A 248 11.33 17.73 7.70
CA CYS A 248 12.45 18.48 7.11
C CYS A 248 11.96 19.73 6.39
N ALA A 249 12.88 20.55 5.93
CA ALA A 249 12.61 21.74 5.12
C ALA A 249 13.56 21.81 3.92
N VAL A 250 13.03 22.33 2.81
CA VAL A 250 13.81 22.66 1.61
C VAL A 250 14.46 24.01 1.82
N VAL A 251 15.77 24.09 1.62
CA VAL A 251 16.57 25.30 1.77
C VAL A 251 17.14 25.69 0.41
N PRO A 252 16.67 26.78 -0.21
CA PRO A 252 17.32 27.34 -1.38
C PRO A 252 18.71 27.84 -1.01
N SER A 253 19.73 27.37 -1.72
CA SER A 253 21.12 27.79 -1.47
C SER A 253 21.80 28.09 -2.80
N PRO A 254 22.81 29.00 -2.81
CA PRO A 254 23.66 29.22 -3.99
C PRO A 254 24.35 27.96 -4.51
N ASP A 255 24.60 27.00 -3.62
CA ASP A 255 25.22 25.71 -3.94
C ASP A 255 24.24 24.68 -4.56
N GLY A 256 22.95 25.05 -4.63
CA GLY A 256 21.88 24.18 -5.13
C GLY A 256 20.79 23.92 -4.10
N LEU A 257 19.94 22.94 -4.37
CA LEU A 257 18.87 22.52 -3.47
C LEU A 257 19.47 21.79 -2.27
N LYS A 258 19.24 22.30 -1.05
CA LYS A 258 19.57 21.64 0.23
C LYS A 258 18.29 21.19 0.93
N ILE A 259 18.39 20.13 1.72
CA ILE A 259 17.30 19.68 2.60
C ILE A 259 17.88 19.51 4.00
N ARG A 260 17.23 20.16 4.98
CA ARG A 260 17.65 20.16 6.38
C ARG A 260 16.56 19.60 7.27
N SER A 261 16.94 18.79 8.27
CA SER A 261 16.00 18.23 9.24
C SER A 261 15.69 19.22 10.36
N PHE A 262 14.47 19.14 10.90
CA PHE A 262 14.13 19.81 12.16
C PHE A 262 14.61 19.05 13.39
N GLY A 263 15.22 17.87 13.22
CA GLY A 263 15.76 17.07 14.32
C GLY A 263 16.74 17.87 15.19
N ASP A 264 16.59 17.75 16.51
CA ASP A 264 17.36 18.50 17.53
C ASP A 264 18.10 17.59 18.50
N SER A 265 18.02 16.28 18.33
CA SER A 265 18.65 15.27 19.17
C SER A 265 19.27 14.16 18.33
N ALA A 266 20.29 13.49 18.88
CA ALA A 266 20.90 12.35 18.22
C ALA A 266 19.94 11.17 18.18
N ILE A 267 19.81 10.55 17.00
CA ILE A 267 18.93 9.41 16.74
C ILE A 267 19.75 8.28 16.13
N THR A 268 19.52 7.05 16.58
CA THR A 268 20.16 5.85 16.02
C THR A 268 19.10 4.87 15.54
N GLY A 269 19.18 4.46 14.29
CA GLY A 269 18.28 3.47 13.68
C GLY A 269 18.84 2.94 12.36
N ASN A 270 18.37 1.80 11.91
CA ASN A 270 18.77 1.16 10.64
C ASN A 270 20.30 1.14 10.41
N GLY A 271 21.09 0.96 11.49
CA GLY A 271 22.54 0.83 11.44
C GLY A 271 23.33 2.13 11.26
N VAL A 272 22.69 3.30 11.40
CA VAL A 272 23.33 4.61 11.34
C VAL A 272 22.92 5.48 12.51
N THR A 273 23.76 6.47 12.84
CA THR A 273 23.46 7.50 13.87
C THR A 273 23.47 8.85 13.19
N PHE A 274 22.37 9.56 13.30
CA PHE A 274 22.27 10.98 12.97
C PHE A 274 22.56 11.82 14.22
N THR A 275 23.42 12.82 14.07
CA THR A 275 23.69 13.83 15.12
C THR A 275 23.52 15.20 14.50
N PRO A 276 22.50 16.00 14.92
CA PRO A 276 22.31 17.34 14.38
C PRO A 276 23.44 18.27 14.76
N ASP A 277 23.84 19.15 13.84
CA ASP A 277 24.72 20.27 14.15
C ASP A 277 23.85 21.44 14.68
N LEU A 278 23.92 21.67 15.96
CA LEU A 278 23.20 22.76 16.65
C LEU A 278 24.10 23.94 16.95
N THR A 279 25.28 24.01 16.33
CA THR A 279 26.23 25.11 16.55
C THR A 279 25.69 26.39 15.94
N PRO A 280 25.53 27.47 16.72
CA PRO A 280 25.10 28.76 16.18
C PRO A 280 26.11 29.35 15.18
N VAL A 281 25.60 29.74 14.01
CA VAL A 281 26.42 30.40 12.96
C VAL A 281 26.88 31.77 13.43
N TYR A 282 26.00 32.50 14.13
CA TYR A 282 26.29 33.81 14.72
C TYR A 282 25.66 33.94 16.11
N HIS A 283 26.31 34.74 16.94
CA HIS A 283 25.78 35.25 18.21
C HIS A 283 25.39 36.70 18.01
N LEU A 284 24.11 37.01 17.92
CA LEU A 284 23.61 38.37 17.70
C LEU A 284 23.36 39.06 19.02
N THR A 285 23.69 40.34 19.06
CA THR A 285 23.54 41.23 20.24
C THR A 285 22.75 42.48 19.83
N ASP A 286 22.41 43.32 20.82
CA ASP A 286 21.69 44.59 20.58
C ASP A 286 22.35 45.48 19.50
N ASP A 287 23.69 45.40 19.35
CA ASP A 287 24.45 46.14 18.35
C ASP A 287 24.31 45.64 16.91
N ASP A 288 23.76 44.46 16.72
CA ASP A 288 23.62 43.81 15.39
C ASP A 288 22.27 44.04 14.75
N PHE A 289 21.26 44.34 15.54
CA PHE A 289 19.90 44.57 15.04
C PHE A 289 19.73 45.98 14.48
N ILE A 290 18.95 46.08 13.39
CA ILE A 290 18.58 47.35 12.77
C ILE A 290 17.12 47.65 13.11
N GLY A 291 16.89 48.69 13.88
CA GLY A 291 15.56 49.15 14.31
C GLY A 291 15.66 50.06 15.52
N ASP A 292 14.85 51.14 15.55
CA ASP A 292 14.99 52.17 16.58
C ASP A 292 14.23 51.84 17.90
N ASP A 293 12.99 51.31 17.80
CA ASP A 293 12.11 51.12 18.96
C ASP A 293 11.90 49.66 19.38
N GLU A 294 11.86 48.75 18.42
CA GLU A 294 11.69 47.30 18.64
C GLU A 294 12.64 46.51 17.74
N PRO A 295 13.91 46.34 18.18
CA PRO A 295 14.93 45.68 17.36
C PRO A 295 14.61 44.19 17.11
N VAL A 296 13.94 43.53 18.05
CA VAL A 296 13.46 42.15 17.92
C VAL A 296 11.98 42.11 18.29
N ARG A 297 11.15 41.71 17.35
CA ARG A 297 9.72 41.50 17.57
C ARG A 297 9.45 40.04 17.89
N VAL A 298 8.67 39.81 18.96
CA VAL A 298 8.28 38.45 19.36
C VAL A 298 6.79 38.25 19.12
N ARG A 299 6.47 37.27 18.33
CA ARG A 299 5.09 36.80 18.16
C ARG A 299 4.94 35.46 18.87
N ARG A 300 4.06 35.37 19.85
CA ARG A 300 3.79 34.14 20.59
C ARG A 300 2.42 33.59 20.24
N SER A 301 2.37 32.32 19.81
CA SER A 301 1.12 31.58 19.67
C SER A 301 0.52 31.31 21.06
N ARG A 302 -0.79 31.57 21.24
CA ARG A 302 -1.47 31.30 22.51
C ARG A 302 -1.58 29.80 22.73
N ASP A 303 -1.49 29.39 24.00
CA ASP A 303 -1.66 27.97 24.38
C ASP A 303 -3.04 27.44 23.99
N THR A 304 -4.04 28.33 23.93
CA THR A 304 -5.40 28.02 23.51
C THR A 304 -5.57 27.81 22.00
N ASP A 305 -4.61 28.26 21.18
CA ASP A 305 -4.71 28.22 19.73
C ASP A 305 -3.86 27.10 19.09
N ALA A 306 -2.97 26.49 19.89
CA ALA A 306 -2.11 25.40 19.42
C ALA A 306 -2.89 24.12 19.21
N TYR A 307 -2.65 23.42 18.11
CA TYR A 307 -3.20 22.09 17.87
C TYR A 307 -2.58 21.07 18.82
N ASN A 308 -3.40 20.23 19.42
CA ASN A 308 -2.99 19.17 20.35
C ASN A 308 -3.39 17.76 19.88
N HIS A 309 -3.93 17.68 18.68
CA HIS A 309 -4.30 16.45 17.99
C HIS A 309 -4.02 16.60 16.50
N VAL A 310 -3.25 15.67 15.95
CA VAL A 310 -2.85 15.61 14.54
C VAL A 310 -3.31 14.29 13.96
N GLN A 311 -3.81 14.34 12.74
CA GLN A 311 -4.21 13.17 11.97
C GLN A 311 -3.44 13.11 10.65
N ILE A 312 -2.88 11.94 10.35
CA ILE A 312 -2.23 11.67 9.06
C ILE A 312 -2.97 10.53 8.36
N GLU A 313 -3.43 10.78 7.14
CA GLU A 313 -3.93 9.76 6.24
C GLU A 313 -2.77 9.16 5.46
N TYR A 314 -2.66 7.83 5.47
CA TYR A 314 -1.58 7.09 4.82
C TYR A 314 -2.15 5.85 4.11
N ILE A 315 -1.33 5.19 3.28
CA ILE A 315 -1.69 3.95 2.60
C ILE A 315 -1.21 2.76 3.43
N ASN A 316 -2.12 1.90 3.92
CA ASN A 316 -1.72 0.75 4.72
C ASN A 316 -1.49 -0.49 3.85
N ARG A 317 -0.22 -0.95 3.71
CA ARG A 317 0.10 -2.16 2.93
C ARG A 317 -0.47 -3.43 3.54
N TYR A 318 -0.66 -3.49 4.86
CA TYR A 318 -1.26 -4.65 5.55
C TYR A 318 -2.78 -4.70 5.41
N ASN A 319 -3.41 -3.60 4.99
CA ASN A 319 -4.82 -3.52 4.64
C ASN A 319 -5.00 -3.36 3.12
N GLN A 320 -4.33 -4.19 2.34
CA GLN A 320 -4.40 -4.20 0.86
C GLN A 320 -4.17 -2.83 0.20
N TYR A 321 -3.32 -1.99 0.80
CA TYR A 321 -3.04 -0.62 0.34
C TYR A 321 -4.27 0.30 0.33
N ASN A 322 -5.25 0.05 1.22
CA ASN A 322 -6.31 1.00 1.46
C ASN A 322 -5.80 2.16 2.31
N THR A 323 -6.42 3.33 2.15
CA THR A 323 -6.13 4.49 2.99
C THR A 323 -6.63 4.27 4.41
N GLU A 324 -5.81 4.64 5.39
CA GLU A 324 -6.13 4.65 6.81
C GLU A 324 -5.63 5.93 7.46
N THR A 325 -6.23 6.30 8.57
CA THR A 325 -5.82 7.47 9.34
C THR A 325 -5.14 7.03 10.63
N THR A 326 -3.98 7.60 10.92
CA THR A 326 -3.32 7.49 12.22
C THR A 326 -3.37 8.81 12.95
N GLU A 327 -3.35 8.77 14.28
CA GLU A 327 -3.42 9.98 15.12
C GLU A 327 -2.24 10.08 16.10
N ALA A 328 -1.85 11.32 16.39
CA ALA A 328 -1.01 11.67 17.53
C ALA A 328 -1.71 12.75 18.35
N LYS A 329 -1.70 12.61 19.68
CA LYS A 329 -2.36 13.56 20.58
C LYS A 329 -1.59 13.73 21.88
N ASP A 330 -1.64 14.95 22.44
CA ASP A 330 -1.15 15.25 23.77
C ASP A 330 -2.30 15.29 24.76
N GLN A 331 -2.44 14.21 25.53
CA GLN A 331 -3.58 14.05 26.46
C GLN A 331 -3.55 15.10 27.58
N ALA A 332 -2.38 15.50 28.05
CA ALA A 332 -2.25 16.50 29.11
C ALA A 332 -2.73 17.88 28.64
N ASN A 333 -2.35 18.26 27.41
CA ASN A 333 -2.80 19.51 26.81
C ASN A 333 -4.31 19.50 26.51
N ILE A 334 -4.85 18.35 26.06
CA ILE A 334 -6.30 18.19 25.84
C ILE A 334 -7.08 18.35 27.13
N GLU A 335 -6.64 17.79 28.24
CA GLU A 335 -7.31 17.93 29.54
C GLU A 335 -7.29 19.38 30.06
N MET A 336 -6.24 20.13 29.77
CA MET A 336 -6.13 21.53 30.20
C MET A 336 -6.91 22.51 29.31
N PHE A 337 -6.87 22.32 28.00
CA PHE A 337 -7.34 23.33 27.03
C PHE A 337 -8.43 22.83 26.08
N GLY A 338 -8.85 21.57 26.18
CA GLY A 338 -9.79 20.94 25.27
C GLY A 338 -9.12 20.40 23.99
N LEU A 339 -9.84 19.56 23.26
CA LEU A 339 -9.39 18.96 22.01
C LEU A 339 -9.36 20.01 20.88
N ARG A 340 -8.21 20.12 20.20
CA ARG A 340 -8.00 20.97 19.02
C ARG A 340 -7.27 20.16 17.97
N THR A 341 -8.04 19.74 16.96
CA THR A 341 -7.57 18.90 15.88
C THR A 341 -7.10 19.76 14.72
N GLU A 342 -5.91 19.48 14.19
CA GLU A 342 -5.46 19.97 12.90
C GLU A 342 -6.26 19.26 11.79
N ASP A 343 -6.48 19.92 10.66
CA ASP A 343 -7.05 19.26 9.48
C ASP A 343 -6.18 18.06 9.08
N PRO A 344 -6.79 16.90 8.72
CA PRO A 344 -6.04 15.71 8.35
C PRO A 344 -5.06 15.98 7.22
N VAL A 345 -3.82 15.52 7.39
CA VAL A 345 -2.75 15.66 6.39
C VAL A 345 -2.64 14.40 5.58
N GLU A 346 -2.77 14.51 4.26
CA GLU A 346 -2.62 13.40 3.32
C GLU A 346 -1.12 13.11 3.09
N CYS A 347 -0.65 11.95 3.54
CA CYS A 347 0.73 11.48 3.37
C CYS A 347 0.75 10.09 2.71
N HIS A 348 0.24 9.98 1.49
CA HIS A 348 0.16 8.73 0.74
C HIS A 348 1.54 8.18 0.30
N TYR A 349 2.61 8.84 0.75
CA TYR A 349 3.99 8.36 0.60
C TYR A 349 4.36 7.28 1.62
N PHE A 350 3.66 7.23 2.77
CA PHE A 350 3.87 6.21 3.79
C PHE A 350 2.99 4.99 3.53
N CYS A 351 3.62 3.80 3.54
CA CYS A 351 2.92 2.52 3.42
C CYS A 351 3.03 1.64 4.67
N GLU A 352 3.68 2.15 5.71
CA GLU A 352 3.90 1.46 6.98
C GLU A 352 3.24 2.24 8.13
N PRO A 353 2.33 1.63 8.92
CA PRO A 353 1.62 2.30 10.02
C PRO A 353 2.54 2.94 11.06
N LYS A 354 3.67 2.28 11.37
CA LYS A 354 4.64 2.78 12.36
C LYS A 354 5.28 4.08 11.92
N ILE A 355 5.63 4.18 10.63
CA ILE A 355 6.25 5.36 10.04
C ILE A 355 5.27 6.53 10.04
N ALA A 356 4.03 6.31 9.57
CA ALA A 356 3.00 7.33 9.55
C ALA A 356 2.70 7.87 10.96
N ARG A 357 2.65 6.99 11.97
CA ARG A 357 2.46 7.39 13.37
C ARG A 357 3.64 8.19 13.91
N HIS A 358 4.88 7.80 13.59
CA HIS A 358 6.07 8.54 13.96
C HIS A 358 6.04 9.95 13.36
N ALA A 359 5.72 10.09 12.08
CA ALA A 359 5.58 11.38 11.42
C ALA A 359 4.49 12.26 12.08
N ALA A 360 3.34 11.65 12.44
CA ALA A 360 2.29 12.36 13.18
C ALA A 360 2.77 12.90 14.53
N GLN A 361 3.57 12.13 15.26
CA GLN A 361 4.13 12.55 16.55
C GLN A 361 5.13 13.70 16.39
N LEU A 362 6.02 13.64 15.40
CA LEU A 362 6.98 14.72 15.12
C LEU A 362 6.26 16.03 14.76
N ARG A 363 5.21 15.93 13.93
CA ARG A 363 4.36 17.07 13.57
C ARG A 363 3.65 17.67 14.79
N LEU A 364 3.06 16.82 15.62
CA LEU A 364 2.40 17.25 16.86
C LEU A 364 3.35 17.98 17.78
N GLN A 365 4.54 17.43 17.99
CA GLN A 365 5.55 18.05 18.87
C GLN A 365 5.96 19.44 18.36
N ARG A 366 6.15 19.59 17.05
CA ARG A 366 6.48 20.88 16.46
C ARG A 366 5.37 21.91 16.68
N LEU A 367 4.10 21.53 16.49
CA LEU A 367 2.93 22.39 16.69
C LEU A 367 2.72 22.79 18.15
N LEU A 368 3.09 21.92 19.10
CA LEU A 368 2.88 22.17 20.52
C LEU A 368 4.01 22.95 21.16
N TYR A 369 5.26 22.71 20.79
CA TYR A 369 6.43 23.22 21.53
C TYR A 369 7.12 24.40 20.85
N VAL A 370 6.92 24.62 19.55
CA VAL A 370 7.45 25.81 18.86
C VAL A 370 6.38 26.90 18.89
N ARG A 371 6.54 27.86 19.79
CA ARG A 371 5.50 28.86 20.05
C ARG A 371 5.92 30.30 19.83
N ASN A 372 7.21 30.58 19.99
CA ASN A 372 7.76 31.91 19.81
C ASN A 372 8.39 32.03 18.43
N GLU A 373 7.95 33.03 17.70
CA GLU A 373 8.53 33.49 16.44
C GLU A 373 9.18 34.86 16.68
N TYR A 374 10.40 35.02 16.21
CA TYR A 374 11.21 36.22 16.34
C TYR A 374 11.41 36.83 14.97
N GLU A 375 11.12 38.12 14.82
CA GLU A 375 11.37 38.90 13.62
C GLU A 375 12.33 40.01 13.91
N PHE A 376 13.41 40.13 13.16
CA PHE A 376 14.42 41.16 13.33
C PHE A 376 15.12 41.49 12.02
N ASN A 377 15.70 42.70 11.94
CA ASN A 377 16.39 43.15 10.75
C ASN A 377 17.90 43.14 10.98
N LEU A 378 18.64 42.68 9.96
CA LEU A 378 20.10 42.58 9.96
C LEU A 378 20.69 43.33 8.77
N GLY A 379 21.92 43.81 8.94
CA GLY A 379 22.68 44.40 7.85
C GLY A 379 23.28 43.35 6.90
N TRP A 380 23.74 43.82 5.75
CA TRP A 380 24.33 42.99 4.67
C TRP A 380 25.53 42.12 5.09
N LYS A 381 26.20 42.44 6.19
CA LYS A 381 27.30 41.60 6.72
C LYS A 381 26.86 40.14 7.00
N TYR A 382 25.53 39.94 7.17
CA TYR A 382 24.93 38.62 7.43
C TYR A 382 24.33 37.95 6.20
N CYS A 383 24.65 38.41 4.99
CA CYS A 383 24.12 37.91 3.73
C CYS A 383 24.39 36.40 3.42
N ARG A 384 25.22 35.76 4.24
CA ARG A 384 25.53 34.32 4.12
C ARG A 384 24.61 33.42 4.95
N LEU A 385 23.70 34.01 5.72
CA LEU A 385 22.72 33.25 6.45
C LEU A 385 21.76 32.55 5.48
N GLU A 386 21.41 31.30 5.80
CA GLU A 386 20.44 30.51 5.07
C GLU A 386 19.26 30.14 6.00
N PRO A 387 18.06 29.89 5.47
CA PRO A 387 17.01 29.25 6.26
C PRO A 387 17.52 27.96 6.90
N MET A 388 17.02 27.64 8.09
CA MET A 388 17.45 26.53 8.96
C MET A 388 18.78 26.72 9.69
N ASP A 389 19.53 27.80 9.45
CA ASP A 389 20.67 28.14 10.28
C ASP A 389 20.24 28.46 11.72
N ILE A 390 21.12 28.14 12.69
CA ILE A 390 20.90 28.41 14.10
C ILE A 390 21.65 29.67 14.47
N LEU A 391 20.97 30.55 15.20
CA LEU A 391 21.51 31.77 15.77
C LEU A 391 21.30 31.77 17.28
N THR A 392 22.03 32.62 18.01
CA THR A 392 21.64 33.00 19.36
C THR A 392 21.33 34.48 19.41
N LEU A 393 20.25 34.83 20.08
CA LEU A 393 19.83 36.21 20.31
C LEU A 393 20.16 36.65 21.73
N THR A 394 20.81 37.78 21.87
CA THR A 394 21.00 38.50 23.14
C THR A 394 20.37 39.87 22.98
N GLU A 395 19.24 40.10 23.65
CA GLU A 395 18.49 41.35 23.61
C GLU A 395 17.97 41.69 25.00
N SER A 396 18.36 42.87 25.47
CA SER A 396 18.17 43.27 26.86
C SER A 396 16.72 43.60 27.22
N GLY A 397 15.93 44.14 26.29
CA GLY A 397 14.53 44.53 26.49
C GLY A 397 13.62 43.32 26.68
N LEU A 398 13.87 42.22 25.97
CA LEU A 398 13.15 40.95 26.07
C LEU A 398 13.76 40.01 27.10
N GLY A 399 14.93 40.36 27.66
CA GLY A 399 15.66 39.49 28.60
C GLY A 399 16.25 38.24 27.96
N LEU A 400 16.54 38.28 26.67
CA LEU A 400 17.19 37.17 25.96
C LEU A 400 18.69 37.20 26.22
N ASP A 401 19.24 36.07 26.64
CA ASP A 401 20.69 35.89 26.83
C ASP A 401 21.14 34.62 26.09
N LYS A 402 21.77 34.79 24.93
CA LYS A 402 22.20 33.71 24.04
C LYS A 402 21.08 32.71 23.76
N PHE A 403 19.87 33.22 23.58
CA PHE A 403 18.70 32.42 23.34
C PHE A 403 18.77 31.79 21.94
N PRO A 404 18.74 30.45 21.81
CA PRO A 404 18.89 29.79 20.52
C PRO A 404 17.62 29.88 19.70
N VAL A 405 17.75 30.26 18.43
CA VAL A 405 16.67 30.33 17.46
C VAL A 405 17.10 29.69 16.14
N ARG A 406 16.15 29.21 15.38
CA ARG A 406 16.36 28.66 14.04
C ARG A 406 15.67 29.56 13.01
N ILE A 407 16.40 29.95 11.98
CA ILE A 407 15.88 30.79 10.91
C ILE A 407 14.86 29.97 10.10
N THR A 408 13.67 30.55 9.90
CA THR A 408 12.63 29.97 9.04
C THR A 408 12.53 30.70 7.70
N ARG A 409 12.83 32.02 7.69
CA ARG A 409 12.70 32.86 6.51
C ARG A 409 13.68 34.01 6.53
N ILE A 410 14.21 34.37 5.36
CA ILE A 410 15.05 35.55 5.14
C ILE A 410 14.49 36.27 3.93
N GLU A 411 14.25 37.57 4.07
CA GLU A 411 13.86 38.46 3.00
C GLU A 411 14.89 39.59 2.87
N GLU A 412 15.37 39.82 1.66
CA GLU A 412 16.27 40.90 1.33
C GLU A 412 15.51 42.03 0.65
N ASP A 413 15.68 43.24 1.11
CA ASP A 413 15.12 44.42 0.49
C ASP A 413 16.08 45.09 -0.53
N GLU A 414 15.59 46.09 -1.26
CA GLU A 414 16.39 46.82 -2.25
C GLU A 414 17.62 47.56 -1.65
N SER A 415 17.65 47.80 -0.34
CA SER A 415 18.73 48.44 0.37
C SER A 415 19.80 47.48 0.89
N GLY A 416 19.59 46.17 0.73
CA GLY A 416 20.44 45.11 1.27
C GLY A 416 20.22 44.88 2.75
N MET A 417 19.09 45.27 3.31
CA MET A 417 18.64 44.92 4.63
C MET A 417 17.98 43.55 4.61
N LEU A 418 18.30 42.70 5.56
CA LEU A 418 17.77 41.36 5.71
C LEU A 418 16.71 41.34 6.80
N THR A 419 15.46 41.05 6.46
CA THR A 419 14.41 40.77 7.42
C THR A 419 14.43 39.28 7.70
N VAL A 420 14.76 38.90 8.93
CA VAL A 420 14.88 37.49 9.34
C VAL A 420 13.73 37.13 10.25
N THR A 421 13.04 36.03 9.89
CA THR A 421 12.07 35.37 10.77
C THR A 421 12.70 34.09 11.30
N ALA A 422 12.63 33.89 12.61
CA ALA A 422 13.20 32.71 13.26
C ALA A 422 12.24 32.14 14.31
N GLU A 423 12.26 30.84 14.50
CA GLU A 423 11.49 30.13 15.52
C GLU A 423 12.38 29.77 16.70
N GLU A 424 11.80 29.64 17.90
CA GLU A 424 12.54 29.17 19.07
C GLU A 424 13.07 27.74 18.87
N LEU A 425 14.30 27.47 19.31
CA LEU A 425 14.91 26.17 19.29
C LEU A 425 14.77 25.49 20.66
N SER A 426 13.73 24.67 20.83
CA SER A 426 13.52 23.88 22.05
C SER A 426 14.23 22.54 21.92
N ILE A 427 15.44 22.40 22.48
CA ILE A 427 16.24 21.18 22.36
C ILE A 427 15.56 20.02 23.12
N GLY A 428 15.48 18.83 22.50
CA GLY A 428 14.88 17.61 23.05
C GLY A 428 13.36 17.51 22.87
N SER A 429 12.74 18.49 22.23
CA SER A 429 11.29 18.46 21.96
C SER A 429 10.89 17.72 20.67
N ARG A 430 11.86 17.31 19.86
CA ARG A 430 11.64 16.79 18.50
C ARG A 430 12.11 15.35 18.30
N SER A 431 12.31 14.61 19.40
CA SER A 431 12.52 13.17 19.39
C SER A 431 11.20 12.48 19.71
N ALA A 432 10.56 11.87 18.72
CA ALA A 432 9.36 11.08 18.98
C ALA A 432 9.73 9.77 19.66
N ILE A 433 8.98 9.41 20.69
CA ILE A 433 9.07 8.09 21.30
C ILE A 433 8.39 7.10 20.35
N GLU A 434 9.14 6.08 19.91
CA GLU A 434 8.52 4.97 19.17
C GLU A 434 7.61 4.18 20.12
N TYR A 435 6.31 4.23 19.87
CA TYR A 435 5.35 3.32 20.48
C TYR A 435 5.13 2.15 19.54
N ASP A 436 5.19 0.94 20.08
CA ASP A 436 4.74 -0.22 19.30
C ASP A 436 3.28 -0.03 18.89
N SER A 437 3.01 -0.08 17.60
CA SER A 437 1.65 -0.09 17.10
C SER A 437 1.00 -1.40 17.50
N GLN A 438 -0.25 -1.33 17.97
CA GLN A 438 -1.07 -2.53 18.08
C GLN A 438 -1.12 -3.17 16.70
N ALA A 439 -0.83 -4.48 16.62
CA ALA A 439 -0.90 -5.18 15.35
C ALA A 439 -2.26 -4.91 14.71
N SER A 440 -2.25 -4.46 13.48
CA SER A 440 -3.47 -4.35 12.68
C SER A 440 -4.16 -5.73 12.72
N ASN A 441 -5.44 -5.78 12.99
CA ASN A 441 -6.21 -7.02 12.89
C ASN A 441 -6.29 -7.54 11.44
N GLY A 442 -5.52 -6.95 10.53
CA GLY A 442 -5.38 -7.30 9.13
C GLY A 442 -6.73 -7.49 8.43
N TYR A 443 -6.88 -7.03 7.24
CA TYR A 443 -7.97 -7.49 6.37
C TYR A 443 -7.73 -8.98 6.10
N GLN A 444 -8.49 -9.85 6.74
CA GLN A 444 -8.60 -11.24 6.31
C GLN A 444 -9.45 -11.21 5.04
N GLY A 445 -8.81 -11.32 3.91
CA GLY A 445 -9.49 -11.43 2.63
C GLY A 445 -10.48 -12.57 2.70
N GLY A 446 -11.78 -12.30 2.49
CA GLY A 446 -12.83 -13.33 2.47
C GLY A 446 -12.72 -14.32 1.30
N ASN A 447 -11.57 -14.36 0.63
CA ASN A 447 -11.22 -15.26 -0.48
C ASN A 447 -10.15 -16.31 -0.10
N GLU A 448 -9.96 -16.59 1.18
CA GLU A 448 -9.21 -17.80 1.53
C GLU A 448 -9.96 -19.01 0.98
N GLU A 449 -9.22 -19.94 0.36
CA GLU A 449 -9.81 -21.19 -0.11
C GLU A 449 -10.59 -21.84 1.05
N PRO A 450 -11.84 -22.25 0.84
CA PRO A 450 -12.62 -22.89 1.89
C PRO A 450 -11.86 -24.14 2.35
N GLY A 451 -11.66 -24.24 3.67
CA GLY A 451 -10.97 -25.38 4.27
C GLY A 451 -11.63 -26.69 3.87
N ASN A 452 -10.84 -27.76 3.83
CA ASN A 452 -11.34 -29.09 3.51
C ASN A 452 -12.41 -29.54 4.52
N VAL A 453 -13.40 -30.28 4.01
CA VAL A 453 -14.38 -30.97 4.85
C VAL A 453 -13.69 -32.16 5.52
N ASN A 454 -13.85 -32.30 6.83
CA ASN A 454 -13.43 -33.49 7.55
C ASN A 454 -14.31 -34.67 7.15
N ALA A 455 -13.83 -35.89 7.37
CA ALA A 455 -14.61 -37.09 7.07
C ALA A 455 -15.98 -37.02 7.76
N PRO A 456 -17.11 -37.08 7.02
CA PRO A 456 -18.43 -36.97 7.60
C PRO A 456 -18.76 -38.19 8.48
N SER A 457 -19.44 -37.95 9.59
CA SER A 457 -20.06 -39.06 10.35
C SER A 457 -21.48 -39.25 9.82
N ILE A 458 -21.74 -40.44 9.31
CA ILE A 458 -23.03 -40.84 8.75
C ILE A 458 -23.57 -41.99 9.58
N PHE A 459 -24.77 -41.83 10.15
CA PHE A 459 -25.36 -42.84 11.01
C PHE A 459 -26.89 -42.82 10.93
N GLU A 460 -27.49 -43.95 11.30
CA GLU A 460 -28.94 -44.08 11.44
C GLU A 460 -29.29 -43.82 12.92
N PRO A 461 -30.08 -42.76 13.24
CA PRO A 461 -30.48 -42.49 14.59
C PRO A 461 -31.52 -43.52 15.10
N PRO A 462 -31.62 -43.75 16.43
CA PRO A 462 -32.68 -44.55 17.00
C PRO A 462 -34.08 -44.02 16.61
N LEU A 463 -35.02 -44.92 16.35
CA LEU A 463 -36.38 -44.61 15.92
C LEU A 463 -37.12 -43.67 16.87
N ASP A 464 -36.78 -43.69 18.16
CA ASP A 464 -37.36 -42.81 19.18
C ASP A 464 -36.98 -41.32 18.99
N LEU A 465 -35.86 -41.05 18.32
CA LEU A 465 -35.41 -39.68 17.99
C LEU A 465 -35.97 -39.16 16.66
N THR A 466 -36.59 -40.05 15.86
CA THR A 466 -37.08 -39.74 14.51
C THR A 466 -38.59 -39.87 14.35
N ASP A 467 -39.34 -39.93 15.45
CA ASP A 467 -40.78 -40.18 15.47
C ASP A 467 -41.18 -41.44 14.67
N GLY A 468 -40.36 -42.50 14.79
CA GLY A 468 -40.61 -43.78 14.10
C GLY A 468 -40.32 -43.75 12.59
N LYS A 469 -39.61 -42.75 12.06
CA LYS A 469 -39.24 -42.69 10.65
C LYS A 469 -37.79 -43.12 10.42
N ASN A 470 -37.53 -43.89 9.41
CA ASN A 470 -36.17 -44.22 9.00
C ASN A 470 -35.48 -42.94 8.43
N GLN A 471 -34.42 -42.50 9.07
CA GLN A 471 -33.63 -41.32 8.68
C GLN A 471 -32.15 -41.68 8.68
N VAL A 472 -31.38 -40.97 7.84
CA VAL A 472 -29.92 -40.99 7.87
C VAL A 472 -29.48 -39.60 8.29
N TRP A 473 -28.71 -39.52 9.36
CA TRP A 473 -28.14 -38.25 9.83
C TRP A 473 -26.70 -38.13 9.37
N VAL A 474 -26.34 -36.93 8.98
CA VAL A 474 -24.98 -36.60 8.51
C VAL A 474 -24.45 -35.46 9.36
N ALA A 475 -23.38 -35.73 10.10
CA ALA A 475 -22.65 -34.72 10.85
C ALA A 475 -21.34 -34.39 10.13
N VAL A 476 -21.10 -33.10 9.93
CA VAL A 476 -19.96 -32.61 9.14
C VAL A 476 -19.25 -31.52 9.91
N SER A 477 -17.93 -31.51 9.86
CA SER A 477 -17.08 -30.43 10.35
C SER A 477 -16.01 -30.12 9.30
N GLY A 478 -15.25 -29.04 9.53
CA GLY A 478 -14.17 -28.65 8.62
C GLY A 478 -13.08 -27.87 9.34
N GLY A 479 -12.02 -27.53 8.63
CA GLY A 479 -10.89 -26.75 9.12
C GLY A 479 -11.25 -25.28 9.40
N ALA A 480 -10.24 -24.46 9.73
CA ALA A 480 -10.41 -23.09 10.20
C ALA A 480 -11.20 -22.17 9.24
N ASN A 481 -11.10 -22.39 7.92
CA ASN A 481 -11.74 -21.57 6.89
C ASN A 481 -12.95 -22.27 6.22
N TRP A 482 -13.46 -23.33 6.85
CA TRP A 482 -14.60 -24.06 6.31
C TRP A 482 -15.90 -23.28 6.48
N GLY A 483 -16.55 -22.92 5.38
CA GLY A 483 -17.79 -22.14 5.34
C GLY A 483 -19.05 -22.95 5.10
N GLY A 484 -18.94 -24.29 5.03
CA GLY A 484 -20.07 -25.17 4.74
C GLY A 484 -19.78 -26.16 3.63
N CYS A 485 -20.73 -27.07 3.38
CA CYS A 485 -20.66 -28.04 2.28
C CYS A 485 -22.04 -28.37 1.74
N ASN A 486 -22.08 -28.81 0.49
CA ASN A 486 -23.27 -29.37 -0.13
C ASN A 486 -23.32 -30.88 0.07
N VAL A 487 -24.47 -31.40 0.45
CA VAL A 487 -24.69 -32.84 0.65
C VAL A 487 -25.36 -33.41 -0.60
N TRP A 488 -24.73 -34.40 -1.18
CA TRP A 488 -25.22 -35.11 -2.36
C TRP A 488 -25.46 -36.57 -2.00
N VAL A 489 -26.55 -37.12 -2.47
CA VAL A 489 -26.93 -38.52 -2.24
C VAL A 489 -27.09 -39.22 -3.56
N SER A 490 -26.64 -40.47 -3.63
CA SER A 490 -26.80 -41.37 -4.75
C SER A 490 -27.39 -42.71 -4.27
N LEU A 491 -28.40 -43.21 -4.95
CA LEU A 491 -29.00 -44.51 -4.69
C LEU A 491 -28.40 -45.62 -5.57
N ASP A 492 -27.70 -45.24 -6.62
CA ASP A 492 -27.14 -46.15 -7.64
C ASP A 492 -25.61 -46.02 -7.79
N ASN A 493 -24.98 -45.17 -6.97
CA ASN A 493 -23.56 -44.81 -7.01
C ASN A 493 -23.08 -44.26 -8.38
N THR A 494 -24.02 -43.80 -9.21
CA THR A 494 -23.73 -43.22 -10.52
C THR A 494 -24.38 -41.85 -10.72
N THR A 495 -25.55 -41.65 -10.13
CA THR A 495 -26.31 -40.40 -10.22
C THR A 495 -26.41 -39.78 -8.83
N TYR A 496 -25.90 -38.58 -8.68
CA TYR A 496 -25.92 -37.85 -7.43
C TYR A 496 -26.91 -36.70 -7.46
N GLU A 497 -27.73 -36.58 -6.41
CA GLU A 497 -28.71 -35.53 -6.27
C GLU A 497 -28.38 -34.68 -5.03
N MET A 498 -28.36 -33.37 -5.16
CA MET A 498 -28.11 -32.45 -4.04
C MET A 498 -29.37 -32.39 -3.17
N ILE A 499 -29.24 -32.76 -1.90
CA ILE A 499 -30.36 -32.80 -0.94
C ILE A 499 -30.34 -31.62 0.03
N GLY A 500 -29.23 -30.89 0.16
CA GLY A 500 -29.15 -29.74 1.03
C GLY A 500 -27.74 -29.21 1.21
N THR A 501 -27.64 -28.09 1.95
CA THR A 501 -26.38 -27.41 2.30
C THR A 501 -26.27 -27.30 3.81
N ILE A 502 -25.10 -27.63 4.35
CA ILE A 502 -24.76 -27.50 5.78
C ILE A 502 -23.84 -26.30 5.91
N TYR A 503 -24.26 -25.27 6.67
CA TYR A 503 -23.53 -24.01 6.83
C TYR A 503 -22.72 -23.92 8.15
N GLY A 504 -22.92 -24.84 9.07
CA GLY A 504 -22.29 -24.83 10.39
C GLY A 504 -21.58 -26.16 10.71
N SER A 505 -20.45 -26.06 11.41
CA SER A 505 -19.69 -27.23 11.86
C SER A 505 -20.47 -27.97 12.96
N ALA A 506 -20.72 -29.26 12.77
CA ALA A 506 -21.27 -30.11 13.81
C ALA A 506 -20.19 -30.45 14.84
N ARG A 507 -20.54 -30.40 16.11
CA ARG A 507 -19.72 -30.98 17.18
C ARG A 507 -20.17 -32.41 17.41
N TYR A 508 -19.35 -33.35 17.06
CA TYR A 508 -19.59 -34.77 17.29
C TYR A 508 -18.29 -35.44 17.69
N GLY A 509 -18.41 -36.59 18.32
CA GLY A 509 -17.26 -37.36 18.75
C GLY A 509 -17.61 -38.85 18.86
N GLN A 510 -16.59 -39.67 18.94
CA GLN A 510 -16.72 -41.11 19.20
C GLN A 510 -16.30 -41.43 20.61
N LEU A 511 -17.00 -42.38 21.22
CA LEU A 511 -16.59 -42.92 22.52
C LEU A 511 -15.28 -43.72 22.36
N VAL A 512 -14.31 -43.40 23.19
CA VAL A 512 -12.99 -44.07 23.17
C VAL A 512 -13.08 -45.47 23.74
N THR A 513 -14.07 -45.73 24.63
CA THR A 513 -14.29 -47.00 25.29
C THR A 513 -15.75 -47.43 25.24
N THR A 514 -16.00 -48.73 25.32
CA THR A 514 -17.35 -49.30 25.49
C THR A 514 -17.93 -48.84 26.82
N ILE A 515 -19.20 -48.43 26.84
CA ILE A 515 -19.89 -47.97 28.05
C ILE A 515 -20.55 -49.14 28.71
N ASP A 516 -20.29 -49.34 30.02
CA ASP A 516 -21.05 -50.25 30.88
C ASP A 516 -22.14 -49.48 31.63
N ALA A 517 -23.18 -50.22 32.09
CA ALA A 517 -24.36 -49.61 32.71
C ALA A 517 -24.07 -48.80 33.98
N ASP A 518 -22.91 -49.03 34.61
CA ASP A 518 -22.46 -48.38 35.85
C ASP A 518 -21.43 -47.27 35.64
N ASP A 519 -21.08 -46.94 34.39
CA ASP A 519 -20.10 -45.88 34.09
C ASP A 519 -20.67 -44.48 34.41
N THR A 520 -19.93 -43.75 35.24
CA THR A 520 -20.27 -42.38 35.65
C THR A 520 -19.52 -41.30 34.85
N THR A 521 -18.54 -41.68 34.04
CA THR A 521 -17.72 -40.78 33.23
C THR A 521 -17.56 -41.32 31.82
N LEU A 522 -17.75 -40.45 30.82
CA LEU A 522 -17.60 -40.80 29.42
C LEU A 522 -16.36 -40.07 28.86
N GLN A 523 -15.51 -40.79 28.13
CA GLN A 523 -14.45 -40.21 27.33
C GLN A 523 -14.89 -40.16 25.87
N VAL A 524 -14.92 -38.95 25.30
CA VAL A 524 -15.29 -38.71 23.90
C VAL A 524 -14.12 -38.04 23.21
N GLU A 525 -13.67 -38.63 22.10
CA GLU A 525 -12.76 -37.97 21.17
C GLU A 525 -13.58 -37.10 20.24
N LEU A 526 -13.36 -35.79 20.30
CA LEU A 526 -14.06 -34.80 19.46
C LEU A 526 -13.34 -34.59 18.13
N ASN A 527 -14.07 -34.67 17.07
CA ASN A 527 -13.60 -34.33 15.71
C ASN A 527 -13.66 -32.80 15.46
#